data_bdd6b225b0c573893f1fd0973fe10f68
#
_entry.id   bdd6b225b0c573893f1fd0973fe10f68
#
_cell.length_a   1.000
_cell.length_b   1.000
_cell.length_c   1.000
_cell.angle_alpha   90.00
_cell.angle_beta   90.00
_cell.angle_gamma   90.00
#
_symmetry.space_group_name_H-M   'P 1'
#
loop_
_entity.id
_entity.type
_entity.pdbx_description
1 polymer ?
#
loop_
_entity_poly.entity_id
_entity_poly.type
_entity_poly.pdbx_seq_one_letter_code
_entity_poly.pdbx_strand_id
1 'polypeptide(L)'
;MHLTKEEKQNLVEKFGKSKANSGATETQIALFTYHINYITKHLGDHPKDHSSRAGLIKLVGKRRRLLDYLHNSNIERYRKILTDLDIRK
;
A
#
# COMPACT_ATOMS: atom_id res chain seq x y z
N MET A 1 -9.68 -2.07 9.27
CA MET A 1 -8.85 -1.25 8.38
C MET A 1 -9.41 0.13 8.35
N HIS A 2 -8.76 1.00 9.03
CA HIS A 2 -9.37 2.28 9.28
C HIS A 2 -8.42 3.41 8.99
N LEU A 3 -8.29 3.69 7.69
CA LEU A 3 -7.75 4.96 7.32
C LEU A 3 -8.82 6.00 7.61
N THR A 4 -8.50 6.99 8.42
CA THR A 4 -9.37 8.14 8.56
C THR A 4 -9.38 8.87 7.23
N LYS A 5 -10.40 9.70 7.04
CA LYS A 5 -10.52 10.50 5.83
C LYS A 5 -9.29 11.39 5.63
N GLU A 6 -8.76 11.93 6.72
CA GLU A 6 -7.56 12.76 6.69
C GLU A 6 -6.32 11.98 6.31
N GLU A 7 -6.13 10.80 6.88
CA GLU A 7 -4.98 9.95 6.56
C GLU A 7 -4.98 9.53 5.10
N LYS A 8 -6.15 9.16 4.59
CA LYS A 8 -6.30 8.81 3.18
C LYS A 8 -5.97 9.99 2.28
N GLN A 9 -6.46 11.18 2.62
CA GLN A 9 -6.21 12.39 1.87
C GLN A 9 -4.74 12.77 1.88
N ASN A 10 -4.07 12.64 3.02
CA ASN A 10 -2.64 12.90 3.13
C ASN A 10 -1.82 11.95 2.24
N LEU A 11 -2.20 10.69 2.18
CA LEU A 11 -1.53 9.73 1.30
C LEU A 11 -1.75 10.06 -0.17
N VAL A 12 -2.96 10.48 -0.53
CA VAL A 12 -3.26 10.91 -1.90
C VAL A 12 -2.41 12.13 -2.29
N GLU A 13 -2.30 13.12 -1.41
CA GLU A 13 -1.50 14.31 -1.67
C GLU A 13 -0.01 13.99 -1.77
N LYS A 14 0.48 13.14 -0.87
CA LYS A 14 1.90 12.79 -0.82
C LYS A 14 2.35 11.99 -2.04
N PHE A 15 1.56 11.01 -2.46
CA PHE A 15 1.96 10.07 -3.51
C PHE A 15 1.26 10.29 -4.83
N GLY A 16 0.09 10.90 -4.82
CA GLY A 16 -0.65 11.22 -6.05
C GLY A 16 -0.25 12.52 -6.68
N LYS A 17 0.37 13.42 -5.93
CA LYS A 17 0.85 14.75 -6.34
C LYS A 17 -0.21 15.73 -6.80
N SER A 18 -1.42 15.28 -7.05
CA SER A 18 -2.55 16.16 -7.38
C SER A 18 -3.84 15.40 -7.17
N LYS A 19 -4.95 16.12 -7.10
CA LYS A 19 -6.27 15.51 -6.98
C LYS A 19 -6.61 14.63 -8.19
N ALA A 20 -6.09 14.98 -9.35
CA ALA A 20 -6.30 14.22 -10.58
C ALA A 20 -5.61 12.86 -10.54
N ASN A 21 -4.61 12.70 -9.67
CA ASN A 21 -3.83 11.48 -9.54
C ASN A 21 -4.23 10.65 -8.33
N SER A 22 -5.46 10.83 -7.82
CA SER A 22 -5.93 10.03 -6.68
C SER A 22 -5.94 8.53 -6.96
N GLY A 23 -6.03 8.14 -8.23
CA GLY A 23 -5.94 6.75 -8.66
C GLY A 23 -4.55 6.34 -9.12
N ALA A 24 -3.54 7.18 -8.94
CA ALA A 24 -2.17 6.85 -9.36
C ALA A 24 -1.69 5.57 -8.68
N THR A 25 -0.86 4.82 -9.39
CA THR A 25 -0.33 3.54 -8.90
C THR A 25 0.38 3.72 -7.56
N GLU A 26 1.16 4.77 -7.42
CA GLU A 26 1.88 5.06 -6.17
C GLU A 26 0.92 5.27 -5.00
N THR A 27 -0.17 5.98 -5.23
CA THR A 27 -1.19 6.21 -4.19
C THR A 27 -1.80 4.89 -3.73
N GLN A 28 -2.16 4.02 -4.66
CA GLN A 28 -2.73 2.71 -4.34
C GLN A 28 -1.73 1.84 -3.58
N ILE A 29 -0.46 1.85 -3.99
CA ILE A 29 0.59 1.11 -3.29
C ILE A 29 0.73 1.63 -1.86
N ALA A 30 0.69 2.93 -1.66
CA ALA A 30 0.76 3.53 -0.33
C ALA A 30 -0.42 3.10 0.56
N LEU A 31 -1.63 3.11 0.01
CA LEU A 31 -2.82 2.67 0.73
C LEU A 31 -2.73 1.19 1.12
N PHE A 32 -2.33 0.34 0.18
CA PHE A 32 -2.16 -1.09 0.47
C PHE A 32 -1.07 -1.31 1.53
N THR A 33 0.02 -0.56 1.47
CA THR A 33 1.10 -0.66 2.45
C THR A 33 0.60 -0.31 3.85
N TYR A 34 -0.20 0.76 3.96
CA TYR A 34 -0.81 1.13 5.24
C TYR A 34 -1.70 0.01 5.77
N HIS A 35 -2.56 -0.55 4.93
CA HIS A 35 -3.46 -1.63 5.33
C HIS A 35 -2.69 -2.89 5.72
N ILE A 36 -1.66 -3.23 4.96
CA ILE A 36 -0.82 -4.39 5.24
C ILE A 36 -0.15 -4.24 6.61
N ASN A 37 0.41 -3.07 6.90
CA ASN A 37 1.06 -2.81 8.17
C ASN A 37 0.07 -2.88 9.33
N TYR A 38 -1.13 -2.34 9.14
CA TYR A 38 -2.20 -2.39 10.14
C TYR A 38 -2.59 -3.84 10.47
N ILE A 39 -2.83 -4.65 9.44
CA ILE A 39 -3.25 -6.03 9.63
C ILE A 39 -2.11 -6.87 10.21
N THR A 40 -0.88 -6.62 9.80
CA THR A 40 0.29 -7.31 10.34
C THR A 40 0.40 -7.09 11.85
N LYS A 41 0.19 -5.85 12.29
CA LYS A 41 0.19 -5.52 13.70
C LYS A 41 -0.97 -6.20 14.43
N HIS A 42 -2.16 -6.18 13.82
CA HIS A 42 -3.35 -6.84 14.37
C HIS A 42 -3.09 -8.34 14.58
N LEU A 43 -2.47 -9.00 13.62
CA LEU A 43 -2.17 -10.44 13.71
C LEU A 43 -1.14 -10.76 14.78
N GLY A 44 -0.28 -9.80 15.13
CA GLY A 44 0.62 -9.95 16.26
C GLY A 44 -0.13 -10.11 17.58
N ASP A 45 -1.25 -9.40 17.72
CA ASP A 45 -2.11 -9.47 18.89
C ASP A 45 -3.16 -10.58 18.80
N HIS A 46 -3.55 -10.95 17.58
CA HIS A 46 -4.61 -11.93 17.31
C HIS A 46 -4.14 -12.96 16.28
N PRO A 47 -3.18 -13.83 16.64
CA PRO A 47 -2.57 -14.74 15.65
C PRO A 47 -3.51 -15.79 15.08
N LYS A 48 -4.65 -16.01 15.73
CA LYS A 48 -5.65 -16.98 15.26
C LYS A 48 -6.75 -16.38 14.39
N ASP A 49 -6.64 -15.11 14.06
CA ASP A 49 -7.60 -14.45 13.18
C ASP A 49 -7.30 -14.82 11.72
N HIS A 50 -7.88 -15.94 11.29
CA HIS A 50 -7.66 -16.49 9.96
C HIS A 50 -8.23 -15.61 8.85
N SER A 51 -9.33 -14.91 9.10
CA SER A 51 -9.93 -14.00 8.13
C SER A 51 -9.00 -12.85 7.81
N SER A 52 -8.42 -12.24 8.85
CA SER A 52 -7.45 -11.16 8.66
C SER A 52 -6.20 -11.64 7.94
N ARG A 53 -5.74 -12.85 8.27
CA ARG A 53 -4.57 -13.44 7.60
C ARG A 53 -4.84 -13.65 6.10
N ALA A 54 -6.00 -14.16 5.74
CA ALA A 54 -6.38 -14.32 4.35
C ALA A 54 -6.46 -12.99 3.63
N GLY A 55 -7.02 -11.97 4.30
CA GLY A 55 -7.07 -10.61 3.76
C GLY A 55 -5.70 -10.01 3.54
N LEU A 56 -4.78 -10.25 4.46
CA LEU A 56 -3.39 -9.79 4.34
C LEU A 56 -2.72 -10.37 3.10
N ILE A 57 -2.87 -11.66 2.88
CA ILE A 57 -2.30 -12.33 1.71
C ILE A 57 -2.82 -11.71 0.41
N LYS A 58 -4.12 -11.43 0.35
CA LYS A 58 -4.73 -10.78 -0.82
C LYS A 58 -4.17 -9.39 -1.05
N LEU A 59 -4.00 -8.60 0.00
CA LEU A 59 -3.46 -7.25 -0.11
C LEU A 59 -2.01 -7.26 -0.56
N VAL A 60 -1.20 -8.17 -0.02
CA VAL A 60 0.19 -8.32 -0.45
C VAL A 60 0.26 -8.68 -1.93
N GLY A 61 -0.61 -9.58 -2.39
CA GLY A 61 -0.68 -9.95 -3.80
C GLY A 61 -1.06 -8.78 -4.70
N LYS A 62 -2.05 -7.99 -4.29
CA LYS A 62 -2.48 -6.81 -5.04
C LYS A 62 -1.38 -5.75 -5.10
N ARG A 63 -0.71 -5.49 -3.98
CA ARG A 63 0.41 -4.55 -3.95
C ARG A 63 1.54 -4.99 -4.88
N ARG A 64 1.85 -6.28 -4.85
CA ARG A 64 2.90 -6.84 -5.72
C ARG A 64 2.59 -6.62 -7.19
N ARG A 65 1.35 -6.84 -7.61
CA ARG A 65 0.94 -6.59 -9.00
C ARG A 65 1.12 -5.13 -9.40
N LEU A 66 0.75 -4.22 -8.52
CA LEU A 66 0.94 -2.80 -8.78
C LEU A 66 2.41 -2.42 -8.85
N LEU A 67 3.24 -3.00 -7.98
CA LEU A 67 4.69 -2.79 -8.01
C LEU A 67 5.30 -3.34 -9.30
N ASP A 68 4.88 -4.51 -9.74
CA ASP A 68 5.36 -5.10 -10.98
C ASP A 68 4.96 -4.23 -12.19
N TYR A 69 3.72 -3.74 -12.19
CA TYR A 69 3.26 -2.82 -13.23
C TYR A 69 4.14 -1.56 -13.28
N LEU A 70 4.38 -0.97 -12.11
CA LEU A 70 5.19 0.25 -12.01
C LEU A 70 6.64 0.00 -12.44
N HIS A 71 7.21 -1.14 -12.06
CA HIS A 71 8.54 -1.55 -12.47
C HIS A 71 8.66 -1.59 -13.99
N ASN A 72 7.67 -2.14 -14.67
CA ASN A 72 7.67 -2.27 -16.11
C ASN A 72 7.36 -0.95 -16.82
N SER A 73 6.63 -0.06 -16.17
CA SER A 73 6.20 1.22 -16.76
C SER A 73 7.21 2.33 -16.52
N ASN A 74 7.79 2.40 -15.32
CA ASN A 74 8.72 3.47 -14.96
C ASN A 74 9.58 3.02 -13.77
N ILE A 75 10.78 2.55 -14.08
CA ILE A 75 11.69 1.98 -13.08
C ILE A 75 12.12 3.00 -12.02
N GLU A 76 12.23 4.28 -12.37
CA GLU A 76 12.62 5.31 -11.42
C GLU A 76 11.53 5.55 -10.38
N ARG A 77 10.28 5.62 -10.82
CA ARG A 77 9.14 5.75 -9.90
C ARG A 77 9.03 4.52 -9.00
N TYR A 78 9.29 3.32 -9.56
CA TYR A 78 9.29 2.08 -8.80
C TYR A 78 10.32 2.12 -7.68
N ARG A 79 11.55 2.50 -7.98
CA ARG A 79 12.63 2.60 -6.99
C ARG A 79 12.31 3.63 -5.91
N LYS A 80 11.75 4.75 -6.32
CA LYS A 80 11.39 5.82 -5.39
C LYS A 80 10.33 5.37 -4.40
N ILE A 81 9.27 4.68 -4.88
CA ILE A 81 8.20 4.24 -3.99
C ILE A 81 8.68 3.18 -3.01
N LEU A 82 9.57 2.30 -3.42
CA LEU A 82 10.16 1.31 -2.51
C LEU A 82 10.90 1.98 -1.36
N THR A 83 11.65 3.03 -1.67
CA THR A 83 12.38 3.81 -0.68
C THR A 83 11.44 4.59 0.22
N ASP A 84 10.48 5.30 -0.37
CA ASP A 84 9.55 6.18 0.36
C ASP A 84 8.68 5.41 1.35
N LEU A 85 8.29 4.18 1.01
CA LEU A 85 7.43 3.35 1.84
C LEU A 85 8.19 2.26 2.60
N ASP A 86 9.50 2.21 2.44
CA ASP A 86 10.34 1.17 3.05
C ASP A 86 9.80 -0.23 2.73
N ILE A 87 9.48 -0.46 1.48
CA ILE A 87 8.95 -1.75 1.02
C ILE A 87 10.10 -2.65 0.66
N ARG A 88 10.10 -3.84 1.24
CA ARG A 88 11.04 -4.91 0.87
C ARG A 88 10.33 -5.86 -0.07
N LYS A 89 10.93 -6.05 -1.22
CA LYS A 89 10.37 -6.94 -2.20
C LYS A 89 11.07 -8.28 -2.21
#